data_1f8e3fbc83899ce9f6d35a5ba80016d7
#
_entry.id   1f8e3fbc83899ce9f6d35a5ba80016d7
#
_cell.length_a   1.000
_cell.length_b   1.000
_cell.length_c   1.000
_cell.angle_alpha   90.00
_cell.angle_beta   90.00
_cell.angle_gamma   90.00
#
_symmetry.space_group_name_H-M   'P 1'
#
loop_
_entity.id
_entity.type
_entity.pdbx_description
1 polymer ?
#
loop_
_entity_poly.entity_id
_entity_poly.type
_entity_poly.pdbx_seq_one_letter_code
_entity_poly.pdbx_strand_id
1 'polypeptide(L)'
;MANDVEPRRRQIQLSPDEQVEFVRATRKAALATLDKDGFPHLVAMTLGVRDGAYYMTSYAKAQKVLNIRRNPHVALMVEAGGSYAELKGVMVRGRCEIIEGEDAVRDAWAVISGTAPRRRETSDSAAKRVVLKVVPEKTVTWDHTKLGGRY
;
A
#
# COMPACT_ATOMS: atom_id res chain seq x y z
N MET A 1 -34.98 -16.25 -20.40
CA MET A 1 -33.54 -16.29 -20.14
C MET A 1 -33.20 -15.08 -19.28
N ALA A 2 -32.90 -15.28 -18.03
CA ALA A 2 -32.43 -14.19 -17.17
C ALA A 2 -31.08 -13.74 -17.73
N ASN A 3 -30.97 -12.46 -18.13
CA ASN A 3 -29.69 -11.84 -18.37
C ASN A 3 -28.96 -11.82 -17.03
N ASP A 4 -28.04 -12.76 -16.84
CA ASP A 4 -27.10 -12.77 -15.71
C ASP A 4 -26.12 -11.61 -15.91
N VAL A 5 -26.58 -10.39 -15.64
CA VAL A 5 -25.71 -9.22 -15.60
C VAL A 5 -24.85 -9.38 -14.36
N GLU A 6 -23.57 -9.66 -14.58
CA GLU A 6 -22.59 -9.78 -13.50
C GLU A 6 -22.69 -8.59 -12.54
N PRO A 7 -22.68 -8.81 -11.21
CA PRO A 7 -22.80 -7.72 -10.25
C PRO A 7 -21.75 -6.64 -10.51
N ARG A 8 -22.15 -5.36 -10.55
CA ARG A 8 -21.26 -4.20 -10.83
C ARG A 8 -19.93 -4.25 -10.08
N ARG A 9 -19.97 -4.73 -8.84
CA ARG A 9 -18.77 -4.87 -8.00
C ARG A 9 -17.73 -5.81 -8.59
N ARG A 10 -18.15 -6.85 -9.33
CA ARG A 10 -17.22 -7.76 -10.01
C ARG A 10 -16.65 -7.15 -11.28
N GLN A 11 -17.47 -6.39 -12.00
CA GLN A 11 -17.06 -5.75 -13.26
C GLN A 11 -15.94 -4.74 -13.07
N ILE A 12 -15.86 -4.10 -11.91
CA ILE A 12 -14.86 -3.05 -11.60
C ILE A 12 -13.61 -3.59 -10.89
N GLN A 13 -13.51 -4.88 -10.63
CA GLN A 13 -12.33 -5.44 -9.97
C GLN A 13 -11.09 -5.36 -10.87
N LEU A 14 -9.95 -5.18 -10.22
CA LEU A 14 -8.63 -5.29 -10.84
C LEU A 14 -8.12 -6.72 -10.75
N SER A 15 -7.56 -7.23 -11.86
CA SER A 15 -6.79 -8.47 -11.83
C SER A 15 -5.51 -8.30 -10.98
N PRO A 16 -4.85 -9.38 -10.55
CA PRO A 16 -3.59 -9.29 -9.82
C PRO A 16 -2.51 -8.47 -10.55
N ASP A 17 -2.39 -8.61 -11.86
CA ASP A 17 -1.43 -7.86 -12.66
C ASP A 17 -1.79 -6.37 -12.74
N GLU A 18 -3.08 -6.05 -12.95
CA GLU A 18 -3.58 -4.67 -12.93
C GLU A 18 -3.35 -4.00 -11.58
N GLN A 19 -3.48 -4.73 -10.47
CA GLN A 19 -3.20 -4.22 -9.12
C GLN A 19 -1.74 -3.81 -8.98
N VAL A 20 -0.82 -4.70 -9.38
CA VAL A 20 0.63 -4.44 -9.30
C VAL A 20 1.01 -3.24 -10.17
N GLU A 21 0.52 -3.18 -11.39
CA GLU A 21 0.77 -2.07 -12.31
C GLU A 21 0.26 -0.75 -11.75
N PHE A 22 -0.98 -0.72 -11.25
CA PHE A 22 -1.58 0.47 -10.67
C PHE A 22 -0.82 0.97 -9.44
N VAL A 23 -0.45 0.06 -8.53
CA VAL A 23 0.32 0.42 -7.32
C VAL A 23 1.69 0.97 -7.69
N ARG A 24 2.38 0.35 -8.67
CA ARG A 24 3.69 0.82 -9.15
C ARG A 24 3.61 2.20 -9.81
N ALA A 25 2.54 2.48 -10.54
CA ALA A 25 2.33 3.77 -11.18
C ALA A 25 1.97 4.87 -10.16
N THR A 26 1.14 4.57 -9.17
CA THR A 26 0.62 5.55 -8.21
C THR A 26 1.60 5.82 -7.08
N ARG A 27 2.19 4.78 -6.47
CA ARG A 27 3.25 4.82 -5.45
C ARG A 27 2.92 5.57 -4.15
N LYS A 28 1.73 6.11 -4.01
CA LYS A 28 1.26 6.80 -2.80
C LYS A 28 0.10 6.03 -2.18
N ALA A 29 0.13 5.91 -0.87
CA ALA A 29 -0.93 5.27 -0.11
C ALA A 29 -1.26 6.05 1.15
N ALA A 30 -2.48 5.89 1.63
CA ALA A 30 -2.84 6.18 3.00
C ALA A 30 -2.64 4.89 3.81
N LEU A 31 -1.84 4.97 4.87
CA LEU A 31 -1.62 3.87 5.81
C LEU A 31 -2.36 4.17 7.11
N ALA A 32 -3.23 3.25 7.52
CA ALA A 32 -3.93 3.29 8.80
C ALA A 32 -3.32 2.30 9.78
N THR A 33 -3.01 2.79 10.97
CA THR A 33 -2.58 2.01 12.14
C THR A 33 -3.46 2.37 13.34
N LEU A 34 -3.50 1.54 14.36
CA LEU A 34 -4.29 1.81 15.57
C LEU A 34 -3.37 2.34 16.68
N ASP A 35 -3.76 3.47 17.27
CA ASP A 35 -3.07 4.00 18.44
C ASP A 35 -3.43 3.21 19.72
N LYS A 36 -2.83 3.59 20.84
CA LYS A 36 -3.05 2.91 22.13
C LYS A 36 -4.48 3.00 22.65
N ASP A 37 -5.24 3.98 22.19
CA ASP A 37 -6.63 4.24 22.60
C ASP A 37 -7.65 3.67 21.59
N GLY A 38 -7.16 3.00 20.54
CA GLY A 38 -7.99 2.39 19.49
C GLY A 38 -8.38 3.33 18.36
N PHE A 39 -7.87 4.57 18.34
CA PHE A 39 -8.12 5.50 17.24
C PHE A 39 -7.26 5.14 16.02
N PRO A 40 -7.84 5.18 14.81
CA PRO A 40 -7.07 5.07 13.59
C PRO A 40 -6.13 6.28 13.42
N HIS A 41 -4.85 5.99 13.29
CA HIS A 41 -3.82 6.95 12.89
C HIS A 41 -3.56 6.80 11.40
N LEU A 42 -3.85 7.84 10.62
CA LEU A 42 -3.78 7.82 9.17
C LEU A 42 -2.63 8.71 8.67
N VAL A 43 -1.82 8.20 7.77
CA VAL A 43 -0.66 8.92 7.24
C VAL A 43 -0.40 8.58 5.78
N ALA A 44 -0.01 9.59 4.99
CA ALA A 44 0.43 9.39 3.62
C ALA A 44 1.83 8.75 3.59
N MET A 45 1.98 7.72 2.75
CA MET A 45 3.21 6.97 2.58
C MET A 45 3.53 6.78 1.11
N THR A 46 4.82 6.64 0.80
CA THR A 46 5.28 6.13 -0.50
C THR A 46 5.56 4.64 -0.36
N LEU A 47 5.10 3.84 -1.29
CA LEU A 47 5.22 2.39 -1.24
C LEU A 47 5.69 1.78 -2.56
N GLY A 48 6.21 0.57 -2.46
CA GLY A 48 6.43 -0.34 -3.56
C GLY A 48 5.78 -1.69 -3.30
N VAL A 49 5.68 -2.51 -4.33
CA VAL A 49 5.12 -3.86 -4.27
C VAL A 49 6.09 -4.87 -4.85
N ARG A 50 6.29 -5.99 -4.14
CA ARG A 50 7.09 -7.13 -4.57
C ARG A 50 6.52 -8.40 -3.96
N ASP A 51 6.36 -9.44 -4.77
CA ASP A 51 5.91 -10.78 -4.35
C ASP A 51 4.62 -10.74 -3.52
N GLY A 52 3.66 -9.90 -3.92
CA GLY A 52 2.36 -9.76 -3.26
C GLY A 52 2.37 -9.00 -1.93
N ALA A 53 3.52 -8.50 -1.47
CA ALA A 53 3.64 -7.68 -0.27
C ALA A 53 3.94 -6.22 -0.61
N TYR A 54 3.56 -5.32 0.28
CA TYR A 54 3.76 -3.88 0.13
C TYR A 54 4.86 -3.40 1.07
N TYR A 55 5.79 -2.60 0.54
CA TYR A 55 6.99 -2.15 1.24
C TYR A 55 6.98 -0.64 1.38
N MET A 56 7.21 -0.16 2.59
CA MET A 56 7.38 1.23 2.95
C MET A 56 8.56 1.36 3.90
N THR A 57 9.11 2.55 4.07
CA THR A 57 10.10 2.82 5.10
C THR A 57 9.64 3.97 6.00
N SER A 58 10.02 3.92 7.25
CA SER A 58 9.69 4.93 8.24
C SER A 58 10.81 5.09 9.25
N TYR A 59 10.91 6.26 9.87
CA TYR A 59 11.75 6.41 11.06
C TYR A 59 11.27 5.46 12.17
N ALA A 60 12.20 4.79 12.82
CA ALA A 60 11.92 3.76 13.83
C ALA A 60 11.10 4.29 15.02
N LYS A 61 11.22 5.58 15.34
CA LYS A 61 10.50 6.25 16.44
C LYS A 61 9.18 6.90 16.02
N ALA A 62 8.76 6.77 14.76
CA ALA A 62 7.52 7.37 14.28
C ALA A 62 6.29 6.72 14.92
N GLN A 63 5.22 7.50 15.13
CA GLN A 63 4.00 7.03 15.80
C GLN A 63 3.41 5.78 15.15
N LYS A 64 3.39 5.71 13.82
CA LYS A 64 2.92 4.53 13.08
C LYS A 64 3.71 3.26 13.41
N VAL A 65 5.03 3.38 13.60
CA VAL A 65 5.88 2.25 13.98
C VAL A 65 5.56 1.78 15.39
N LEU A 66 5.40 2.71 16.34
CA LEU A 66 4.99 2.39 17.70
C LEU A 66 3.62 1.71 17.74
N ASN A 67 2.69 2.20 16.93
CA ASN A 67 1.37 1.59 16.78
C ASN A 67 1.46 0.15 16.28
N ILE A 68 2.24 -0.08 15.21
CA ILE A 68 2.41 -1.41 14.58
C ILE A 68 3.09 -2.38 15.55
N ARG A 69 4.06 -1.93 16.34
CA ARG A 69 4.71 -2.77 17.35
C ARG A 69 3.71 -3.29 18.39
N ARG A 70 2.72 -2.48 18.74
CA ARG A 70 1.66 -2.85 19.68
C ARG A 70 0.56 -3.67 19.02
N ASN A 71 0.16 -3.30 17.81
CA ASN A 71 -0.89 -3.98 17.04
C ASN A 71 -0.49 -4.01 15.56
N PRO A 72 -0.11 -5.19 15.04
CA PRO A 72 0.38 -5.31 13.68
C PRO A 72 -0.71 -5.24 12.60
N HIS A 73 -1.99 -5.17 12.97
CA HIS A 73 -3.08 -5.02 12.02
C HIS A 73 -3.09 -3.62 11.43
N VAL A 74 -3.06 -3.56 10.11
CA VAL A 74 -3.04 -2.31 9.36
C VAL A 74 -4.03 -2.37 8.19
N ALA A 75 -4.38 -1.19 7.70
CA ALA A 75 -5.00 -1.06 6.40
C ALA A 75 -4.22 -0.05 5.57
N LEU A 76 -4.14 -0.27 4.27
CA LEU A 76 -3.60 0.70 3.33
C LEU A 76 -4.54 0.87 2.14
N MET A 77 -4.53 2.06 1.56
CA MET A 77 -5.30 2.39 0.38
C MET A 77 -4.44 3.16 -0.60
N VAL A 78 -4.36 2.63 -1.82
CA VAL A 78 -3.85 3.34 -2.99
C VAL A 78 -5.04 3.76 -3.83
N GLU A 79 -5.13 5.03 -4.18
CA GLU A 79 -6.30 5.57 -4.88
C GLU A 79 -5.87 6.66 -5.86
N ALA A 80 -6.56 6.72 -6.99
CA ALA A 80 -6.41 7.76 -8.00
C ALA A 80 -7.75 8.00 -8.71
N GLY A 81 -7.85 9.11 -9.41
CA GLY A 81 -9.01 9.55 -10.18
C GLY A 81 -9.55 10.88 -9.71
N GLY A 82 -9.88 11.78 -10.66
CA GLY A 82 -10.39 13.13 -10.38
C GLY A 82 -11.92 13.20 -10.30
N SER A 83 -12.61 12.26 -10.92
CA SER A 83 -14.07 12.18 -10.94
C SER A 83 -14.54 10.78 -10.56
N TYR A 84 -15.82 10.64 -10.20
CA TYR A 84 -16.39 9.34 -9.83
C TYR A 84 -16.19 8.28 -10.91
N ALA A 85 -16.30 8.67 -12.16
CA ALA A 85 -16.13 7.80 -13.33
C ALA A 85 -14.69 7.28 -13.50
N GLU A 86 -13.72 7.95 -12.91
CA GLU A 86 -12.27 7.67 -13.02
C GLU A 86 -11.68 7.03 -11.77
N LEU A 87 -12.48 6.88 -10.70
CA LEU A 87 -11.99 6.34 -9.44
C LEU A 87 -11.43 4.94 -9.63
N LYS A 88 -10.19 4.79 -9.20
CA LYS A 88 -9.47 3.53 -9.23
C LYS A 88 -8.71 3.34 -7.92
N GLY A 89 -8.77 2.16 -7.35
CA GLY A 89 -8.10 1.95 -6.08
C GLY A 89 -7.89 0.49 -5.71
N VAL A 90 -6.98 0.34 -4.77
CA VAL A 90 -6.66 -0.91 -4.08
C VAL A 90 -6.66 -0.63 -2.59
N MET A 91 -7.52 -1.29 -1.84
CA MET A 91 -7.54 -1.27 -0.39
C MET A 91 -7.12 -2.64 0.14
N VAL A 92 -6.18 -2.65 1.05
CA VAL A 92 -5.63 -3.86 1.66
C VAL A 92 -5.81 -3.79 3.16
N ARG A 93 -6.27 -4.89 3.76
CA ARG A 93 -6.14 -5.15 5.19
C ARG A 93 -5.15 -6.28 5.37
N GLY A 94 -4.27 -6.16 6.35
CA GLY A 94 -3.26 -7.18 6.57
C GLY A 94 -2.45 -6.96 7.84
N ARG A 95 -1.36 -7.67 7.91
CA ARG A 95 -0.39 -7.58 9.00
C ARG A 95 0.85 -6.87 8.51
N CYS A 96 1.38 -5.98 9.33
CA CYS A 96 2.63 -5.30 9.07
C CYS A 96 3.77 -5.92 9.88
N GLU A 97 4.79 -6.38 9.18
CA GLU A 97 6.06 -6.82 9.76
C GLU A 97 7.02 -5.64 9.76
N ILE A 98 7.69 -5.41 10.91
CA ILE A 98 8.75 -4.42 11.00
C ILE A 98 10.08 -5.15 10.80
N ILE A 99 10.83 -4.75 9.79
CA ILE A 99 12.14 -5.32 9.47
C ILE A 99 13.19 -4.25 9.75
N GLU A 100 14.16 -4.59 10.58
CA GLU A 100 15.26 -3.72 10.97
C GLU A 100 16.52 -4.01 10.16
N GLY A 101 17.43 -3.06 10.14
CA GLY A 101 18.72 -3.18 9.48
C GLY A 101 18.85 -2.33 8.22
N GLU A 102 20.02 -1.74 8.04
CA GLU A 102 20.29 -0.81 6.93
C GLU A 102 20.14 -1.47 5.56
N ASP A 103 20.56 -2.73 5.42
CA ASP A 103 20.47 -3.45 4.14
C ASP A 103 19.00 -3.72 3.77
N ALA A 104 18.15 -4.05 4.75
CA ALA A 104 16.73 -4.20 4.54
C ALA A 104 16.07 -2.89 4.10
N VAL A 105 16.47 -1.76 4.70
CA VAL A 105 15.96 -0.43 4.33
C VAL A 105 16.38 -0.07 2.91
N ARG A 106 17.63 -0.33 2.53
CA ARG A 106 18.12 -0.09 1.17
C ARG A 106 17.41 -0.96 0.13
N ASP A 107 17.17 -2.22 0.44
CA ASP A 107 16.39 -3.12 -0.42
C ASP A 107 14.94 -2.62 -0.59
N ALA A 108 14.30 -2.17 0.49
CA ALA A 108 12.98 -1.58 0.42
C ALA A 108 12.95 -0.30 -0.43
N TRP A 109 13.95 0.55 -0.35
CA TRP A 109 14.05 1.72 -1.24
C TRP A 109 14.16 1.34 -2.72
N ALA A 110 14.87 0.25 -3.05
CA ALA A 110 14.92 -0.27 -4.42
C ALA A 110 13.55 -0.73 -4.88
N VAL A 111 12.80 -1.44 -4.03
CA VAL A 111 11.41 -1.85 -4.32
C VAL A 111 10.50 -0.64 -4.54
N ILE A 112 10.61 0.37 -3.68
CA ILE A 112 9.79 1.59 -3.74
C ILE A 112 10.12 2.41 -4.98
N SER A 113 11.40 2.59 -5.31
CA SER A 113 11.83 3.39 -6.46
C SER A 113 11.70 2.67 -7.80
N GLY A 114 11.68 1.34 -7.79
CA GLY A 114 11.78 0.52 -9.01
C GLY A 114 13.18 0.56 -9.65
N THR A 115 14.17 1.11 -8.97
CA THR A 115 15.56 1.25 -9.44
C THR A 115 16.52 0.82 -8.34
N ALA A 116 17.73 0.41 -8.72
CA ALA A 116 18.78 0.14 -7.74
C ALA A 116 19.05 1.37 -6.85
N PRO A 117 19.30 1.18 -5.54
CA PRO A 117 19.53 2.29 -4.62
C PRO A 117 20.73 3.12 -5.08
N ARG A 118 20.55 4.44 -5.11
CA ARG A 118 21.67 5.35 -5.39
C ARG A 118 22.64 5.30 -4.21
N ARG A 119 23.93 5.17 -4.51
CA ARG A 119 25.03 5.07 -3.54
C ARG A 119 25.16 6.25 -2.55
N ARG A 120 24.33 7.30 -2.71
CA ARG A 120 24.33 8.54 -1.93
C ARG A 120 23.21 8.68 -0.90
N GLU A 121 22.32 7.69 -0.79
CA GLU A 121 21.39 7.67 0.35
C GLU A 121 22.22 7.24 1.55
N THR A 122 22.56 8.23 2.35
CA THR A 122 23.56 8.15 3.40
C THR A 122 23.21 7.05 4.40
N SER A 123 24.23 6.31 4.86
CA SER A 123 24.13 5.30 5.92
C SER A 123 23.35 5.80 7.14
N ASP A 124 23.50 7.07 7.46
CA ASP A 124 22.83 7.76 8.57
C ASP A 124 21.29 7.79 8.45
N SER A 125 20.77 7.93 7.24
CA SER A 125 19.32 7.91 6.99
C SER A 125 18.75 6.48 7.06
N ALA A 126 19.48 5.49 6.56
CA ALA A 126 19.09 4.10 6.62
C ALA A 126 19.10 3.56 8.06
N ALA A 127 20.14 3.90 8.84
CA ALA A 127 20.31 3.47 10.22
C ALA A 127 19.16 3.90 11.16
N LYS A 128 18.49 5.01 10.85
CA LYS A 128 17.37 5.55 11.66
C LYS A 128 15.99 5.00 11.24
N ARG A 129 15.94 4.16 10.20
CA ARG A 129 14.71 3.68 9.61
C ARG A 129 14.48 2.20 9.83
N VAL A 130 13.22 1.82 9.64
CA VAL A 130 12.77 0.44 9.57
C VAL A 130 11.94 0.25 8.30
N VAL A 131 11.84 -0.98 7.85
CA VAL A 131 10.94 -1.38 6.78
C VAL A 131 9.59 -1.76 7.37
N LEU A 132 8.52 -1.27 6.77
CA LEU A 132 7.16 -1.71 7.02
C LEU A 132 6.74 -2.59 5.85
N LYS A 133 6.68 -3.90 6.07
CA LYS A 133 6.22 -4.88 5.08
C LYS A 133 4.79 -5.29 5.43
N VAL A 134 3.85 -4.88 4.60
CA VAL A 134 2.44 -5.27 4.75
C VAL A 134 2.17 -6.53 3.95
N VAL A 135 1.77 -7.58 4.66
CA VAL A 135 1.33 -8.86 4.09
C VAL A 135 -0.20 -8.84 4.02
N PRO A 136 -0.80 -8.84 2.81
CA PRO A 136 -2.23 -8.78 2.64
C PRO A 136 -2.94 -10.02 3.21
N GLU A 137 -4.07 -9.79 3.90
CA GLU A 137 -5.03 -10.83 4.29
C GLU A 137 -6.34 -10.68 3.52
N LYS A 138 -6.71 -9.45 3.17
CA LYS A 138 -7.87 -9.14 2.34
C LYS A 138 -7.60 -7.93 1.46
N THR A 139 -7.89 -8.08 0.18
CA THR A 139 -7.77 -7.02 -0.81
C THR A 139 -9.12 -6.73 -1.45
N VAL A 140 -9.45 -5.44 -1.58
CA VAL A 140 -10.61 -4.93 -2.29
C VAL A 140 -10.13 -3.96 -3.35
N THR A 141 -10.63 -4.09 -4.56
CA THR A 141 -10.20 -3.24 -5.69
C THR A 141 -11.40 -2.68 -6.43
N TRP A 142 -11.20 -1.56 -7.09
CA TRP A 142 -12.19 -0.94 -7.97
C TRP A 142 -11.51 -0.15 -9.09
N ASP A 143 -12.14 -0.18 -10.25
CA ASP A 143 -11.80 0.64 -11.40
C ASP A 143 -13.10 1.04 -12.11
N HIS A 144 -13.59 2.23 -11.83
CA HIS A 144 -14.86 2.72 -12.38
C HIS A 144 -14.80 2.97 -13.87
N THR A 145 -13.60 3.12 -14.45
CA THR A 145 -13.45 3.28 -15.90
C THR A 145 -13.97 2.06 -16.67
N LYS A 146 -13.96 0.88 -16.04
CA LYS A 146 -14.48 -0.37 -16.64
C LYS A 146 -16.00 -0.34 -16.86
N LEU A 147 -16.73 0.59 -16.23
CA LEU A 147 -18.17 0.75 -16.43
C LEU A 147 -18.52 1.58 -17.67
N GLY A 148 -17.54 2.23 -18.31
CA GLY A 148 -17.76 3.01 -19.53
C GLY A 148 -18.81 4.13 -19.36
N GLY A 149 -18.89 4.76 -18.17
CA GLY A 149 -19.84 5.81 -17.86
C GLY A 149 -21.27 5.34 -17.54
N ARG A 150 -21.48 4.04 -17.39
CA ARG A 150 -22.77 3.45 -16.98
C ARG A 150 -22.82 3.31 -15.45
N TYR A 151 -23.56 4.18 -14.78
CA TYR A 151 -23.73 4.20 -13.32
C TYR A 151 -25.15 3.85 -12.89
#